data_99ce11962da659b364151787542bcfda
#
_entry.id   99ce11962da659b364151787542bcfda
#
_cell.length_a   1.000
_cell.length_b   1.000
_cell.length_c   1.000
_cell.angle_alpha   90.00
_cell.angle_beta   90.00
_cell.angle_gamma   90.00
#
_symmetry.space_group_name_H-M   'P 1'
#
loop_
_entity.id
_entity.type
_entity.pdbx_description
1 polymer ?
#
loop_
_entity_poly.entity_id
_entity_poly.type
_entity_poly.pdbx_seq_one_letter_code
_entity_poly.pdbx_strand_id
1 'polypeptide(L)'
;MVFLIKCPLNSKGDNMIFSVKSPILGFEHIKTMELIELDKFFVRLQSKDDDTSFTMINPFALRNYDFEIPTYYEELMQIKETSQLRIYNIIIVSLPLETSTVNFIAPIVCNMDNMTLSQVVLDTAAYPNYGQAEKIENFIQKK
;
A
#
# COMPACT_ATOMS: atom_id res chain seq x y z
N MET A 1 6.73 15.20 -1.20
CA MET A 1 5.31 15.17 -1.61
C MET A 1 4.44 14.88 -0.40
N VAL A 2 3.44 15.68 -0.17
CA VAL A 2 2.50 15.44 0.93
C VAL A 2 1.35 14.61 0.41
N PHE A 3 1.10 13.48 1.06
CA PHE A 3 0.02 12.57 0.65
C PHE A 3 -1.21 12.85 1.48
N LEU A 4 -2.28 13.28 0.83
CA LEU A 4 -3.58 13.43 1.46
C LEU A 4 -4.37 12.16 1.24
N ILE A 5 -4.56 11.40 2.31
CA ILE A 5 -5.42 10.24 2.23
C ILE A 5 -6.82 10.68 2.57
N LYS A 6 -7.67 10.68 1.58
CA LYS A 6 -9.08 10.90 1.80
C LYS A 6 -9.75 9.57 2.07
N CYS A 7 -10.51 9.50 3.13
CA CYS A 7 -11.45 8.40 3.27
C CYS A 7 -12.33 8.39 2.05
N PRO A 8 -12.39 7.28 1.34
CA PRO A 8 -13.27 7.22 0.18
C PRO A 8 -14.69 7.44 0.64
N LEU A 9 -15.35 8.35 -0.04
CA LEU A 9 -16.80 8.48 0.07
C LEU A 9 -17.35 7.13 -0.35
N ASN A 10 -18.01 6.51 0.56
CA ASN A 10 -18.79 5.31 0.42
C ASN A 10 -18.88 4.78 -1.02
N SER A 11 -17.95 3.94 -1.37
CA SER A 11 -17.92 3.28 -2.66
C SER A 11 -18.62 1.94 -2.64
N LYS A 12 -19.66 1.84 -1.83
CA LYS A 12 -20.41 0.60 -1.70
C LYS A 12 -20.93 0.18 -3.08
N GLY A 13 -20.39 -0.90 -3.59
CA GLY A 13 -20.74 -1.41 -4.91
C GLY A 13 -19.79 -1.01 -6.01
N ASP A 14 -18.88 -0.05 -5.76
CA ASP A 14 -17.90 0.31 -6.75
C ASP A 14 -16.67 -0.57 -6.60
N ASN A 15 -16.30 -1.26 -7.68
CA ASN A 15 -15.09 -2.06 -7.71
C ASN A 15 -13.90 -1.17 -7.98
N MET A 16 -12.94 -1.17 -7.07
CA MET A 16 -11.70 -0.44 -7.26
C MET A 16 -10.68 -1.39 -7.90
N ILE A 17 -10.67 -1.36 -9.22
CA ILE A 17 -9.80 -2.24 -10.01
C ILE A 17 -8.65 -1.42 -10.58
N PHE A 18 -7.43 -1.90 -10.34
CA PHE A 18 -6.21 -1.20 -10.71
C PHE A 18 -5.41 -2.00 -11.72
N SER A 19 -4.76 -1.29 -12.62
CA SER A 19 -3.72 -1.82 -13.49
C SER A 19 -2.39 -1.77 -12.75
N VAL A 20 -1.67 -2.88 -12.68
CA VAL A 20 -0.39 -2.93 -12.00
C VAL A 20 0.69 -2.44 -12.96
N LYS A 21 1.36 -1.35 -12.62
CA LYS A 21 2.39 -0.76 -13.48
C LYS A 21 3.79 -1.25 -13.12
N SER A 22 4.12 -1.30 -11.83
CA SER A 22 5.34 -1.97 -11.37
C SER A 22 4.91 -3.07 -10.42
N PRO A 23 5.32 -4.31 -10.66
CA PRO A 23 4.73 -5.46 -9.99
C PRO A 23 5.12 -5.55 -8.51
N ILE A 24 4.32 -6.31 -7.78
CA ILE A 24 4.69 -6.72 -6.43
C ILE A 24 5.77 -7.79 -6.59
N LEU A 25 6.89 -7.58 -5.90
CA LEU A 25 8.06 -8.47 -6.02
C LEU A 25 7.67 -9.92 -5.72
N GLY A 26 8.01 -10.80 -6.63
CA GLY A 26 7.66 -12.22 -6.55
C GLY A 26 6.34 -12.55 -7.23
N PHE A 27 5.57 -11.53 -7.66
CA PHE A 27 4.24 -11.72 -8.24
C PHE A 27 4.11 -10.96 -9.56
N GLU A 28 5.15 -11.02 -10.38
CA GLU A 28 5.27 -10.23 -11.60
C GLU A 28 4.22 -10.60 -12.65
N HIS A 29 3.62 -11.76 -12.51
CA HIS A 29 2.57 -12.22 -13.42
C HIS A 29 1.23 -11.51 -13.21
N ILE A 30 1.02 -10.87 -12.06
CA ILE A 30 -0.26 -10.22 -11.74
C ILE A 30 -0.30 -8.85 -12.40
N LYS A 31 -1.30 -8.61 -13.24
CA LYS A 31 -1.45 -7.37 -14.00
C LYS A 31 -2.63 -6.54 -13.57
N THR A 32 -3.61 -7.14 -12.92
CA THR A 32 -4.84 -6.46 -12.52
C THR A 32 -5.22 -6.90 -11.11
N MET A 33 -5.53 -5.93 -10.27
CA MET A 33 -5.87 -6.20 -8.87
C MET A 33 -7.06 -5.36 -8.43
N GLU A 34 -7.84 -5.92 -7.53
CA GLU A 34 -8.98 -5.24 -6.93
C GLU A 34 -8.68 -4.90 -5.49
N LEU A 35 -8.96 -3.64 -5.11
CA LEU A 35 -8.81 -3.18 -3.73
C LEU A 35 -10.17 -3.32 -3.03
N ILE A 36 -10.17 -4.07 -1.94
CA ILE A 36 -11.39 -4.35 -1.17
C ILE A 36 -11.20 -3.82 0.24
N GLU A 37 -12.07 -2.91 0.66
CA GLU A 37 -12.00 -2.37 2.01
C GLU A 37 -12.57 -3.38 3.00
N LEU A 38 -11.79 -3.70 4.04
CA LEU A 38 -12.22 -4.63 5.09
C LEU A 38 -12.76 -3.88 6.30
N ASP A 39 -12.02 -2.87 6.75
CA ASP A 39 -12.45 -1.96 7.81
C ASP A 39 -11.66 -0.66 7.66
N LYS A 40 -11.66 0.19 8.69
CA LYS A 40 -10.99 1.50 8.57
C LYS A 40 -9.47 1.43 8.55
N PHE A 41 -8.88 0.28 8.94
CA PHE A 41 -7.43 0.11 9.00
C PHE A 41 -6.90 -0.81 7.92
N PHE A 42 -7.67 -1.83 7.55
CA PHE A 42 -7.22 -2.91 6.69
C PHE A 42 -7.94 -2.95 5.38
N VAL A 43 -7.20 -3.29 4.35
CA VAL A 43 -7.74 -3.52 3.01
C VAL A 43 -7.17 -4.83 2.48
N ARG A 44 -7.84 -5.40 1.51
CA ARG A 44 -7.34 -6.56 0.77
C ARG A 44 -7.07 -6.16 -0.66
N LEU A 45 -5.95 -6.61 -1.17
CA LEU A 45 -5.60 -6.44 -2.58
C LEU A 45 -5.68 -7.82 -3.24
N GLN A 46 -6.70 -8.01 -4.05
CA GLN A 46 -7.03 -9.29 -4.66
C GLN A 46 -6.63 -9.33 -6.12
N SER A 47 -5.83 -10.33 -6.51
CA SER A 47 -5.50 -10.53 -7.92
C SER A 47 -6.75 -10.88 -8.72
N LYS A 48 -6.84 -10.35 -9.93
CA LYS A 48 -7.87 -10.73 -10.89
C LYS A 48 -7.37 -11.81 -11.83
N ASP A 49 -6.07 -12.13 -11.76
CA ASP A 49 -5.45 -13.12 -12.65
C ASP A 49 -5.37 -14.51 -12.01
N ASP A 50 -5.37 -14.57 -10.68
CA ASP A 50 -5.33 -15.83 -9.94
C ASP A 50 -5.94 -15.63 -8.53
N ASP A 51 -5.69 -16.59 -7.61
CA ASP A 51 -6.26 -16.55 -6.27
C ASP A 51 -5.39 -15.78 -5.26
N THR A 52 -4.31 -15.16 -5.71
CA THR A 52 -3.40 -14.43 -4.83
C THR A 52 -4.08 -13.21 -4.23
N SER A 53 -3.91 -13.02 -2.94
CA SER A 53 -4.39 -11.81 -2.26
C SER A 53 -3.39 -11.38 -1.20
N PHE A 54 -3.40 -10.08 -0.92
CA PHE A 54 -2.55 -9.48 0.11
C PHE A 54 -3.43 -8.70 1.07
N THR A 55 -3.14 -8.85 2.37
CA THR A 55 -3.72 -7.96 3.36
C THR A 55 -2.79 -6.76 3.49
N MET A 56 -3.37 -5.57 3.50
CA MET A 56 -2.62 -4.34 3.64
C MET A 56 -3.20 -3.50 4.76
N ILE A 57 -2.36 -2.63 5.31
CA ILE A 57 -2.78 -1.72 6.36
C ILE A 57 -2.51 -0.29 5.92
N ASN A 58 -3.35 0.62 6.43
CA ASN A 58 -3.10 2.05 6.29
C ASN A 58 -1.95 2.43 7.25
N PRO A 59 -0.76 2.77 6.73
CA PRO A 59 0.40 3.03 7.59
C PRO A 59 0.23 4.21 8.52
N PHE A 60 -0.62 5.16 8.15
CA PHE A 60 -0.85 6.38 8.93
C PHE A 60 -1.61 6.08 10.23
N ALA A 61 -2.22 4.92 10.34
CA ALA A 61 -2.84 4.45 11.58
C ALA A 61 -1.81 3.97 12.59
N LEU A 62 -0.58 3.69 12.13
CA LEU A 62 0.47 3.13 12.97
C LEU A 62 1.55 4.13 13.33
N ARG A 63 1.92 4.99 12.39
CA ARG A 63 3.08 5.88 12.58
C ARG A 63 3.00 7.04 11.60
N ASN A 64 3.83 8.06 11.85
CA ASN A 64 4.12 9.06 10.83
C ASN A 64 4.88 8.37 9.71
N TYR A 65 4.40 8.54 8.50
CA TYR A 65 4.94 7.81 7.36
C TYR A 65 4.97 8.72 6.15
N ASP A 66 6.15 9.07 5.70
CA ASP A 66 6.30 9.89 4.51
C ASP A 66 7.50 9.40 3.70
N PHE A 67 7.45 9.65 2.42
CA PHE A 67 8.53 9.32 1.51
C PHE A 67 8.30 10.07 0.21
N GLU A 68 9.37 10.19 -0.56
CA GLU A 68 9.27 10.72 -1.91
C GLU A 68 9.13 9.57 -2.89
N ILE A 69 8.16 9.69 -3.78
CA ILE A 69 7.99 8.68 -4.82
C ILE A 69 9.09 8.91 -5.85
N PRO A 70 9.94 7.90 -6.12
CA PRO A 70 10.98 8.05 -7.14
C PRO A 70 10.39 8.40 -8.50
N THR A 71 11.11 9.20 -9.25
CA THR A 71 10.68 9.70 -10.55
C THR A 71 10.24 8.59 -11.50
N TYR A 72 10.92 7.45 -11.44
CA TYR A 72 10.56 6.29 -12.25
C TYR A 72 9.08 5.92 -12.09
N TYR A 73 8.61 5.86 -10.83
CA TYR A 73 7.22 5.48 -10.55
C TYR A 73 6.26 6.62 -10.88
N GLU A 74 6.69 7.86 -10.67
CA GLU A 74 5.86 9.02 -11.03
C GLU A 74 5.53 9.01 -12.51
N GLU A 75 6.54 8.76 -13.34
CA GLU A 75 6.36 8.70 -14.79
C GLU A 75 5.54 7.48 -15.19
N LEU A 76 5.84 6.33 -14.61
CA LEU A 76 5.17 5.08 -14.94
C LEU A 76 3.68 5.13 -14.67
N MET A 77 3.28 5.77 -13.58
CA MET A 77 1.89 5.88 -13.13
C MET A 77 1.23 7.21 -13.49
N GLN A 78 1.97 8.10 -14.15
CA GLN A 78 1.50 9.44 -14.51
C GLN A 78 1.04 10.25 -13.29
N ILE A 79 1.83 10.19 -12.22
CA ILE A 79 1.54 10.90 -10.98
C ILE A 79 1.91 12.37 -11.12
N LYS A 80 0.99 13.24 -10.73
CA LYS A 80 1.15 14.69 -10.73
C LYS A 80 0.93 15.20 -9.31
N GLU A 81 1.28 16.47 -9.07
CA GLU A 81 1.06 17.08 -7.76
C GLU A 81 -0.40 17.05 -7.33
N THR A 82 -1.31 17.09 -8.30
CA THR A 82 -2.76 17.09 -8.05
C THR A 82 -3.35 15.69 -7.96
N SER A 83 -2.54 14.65 -8.17
CA SER A 83 -3.03 13.27 -8.16
C SER A 83 -3.57 12.88 -6.80
N GLN A 84 -4.67 12.13 -6.80
CA GLN A 84 -5.21 11.54 -5.58
C GLN A 84 -4.57 10.17 -5.38
N LEU A 85 -3.74 10.07 -4.35
CA LEU A 85 -3.00 8.86 -4.08
C LEU A 85 -3.49 8.20 -2.80
N ARG A 86 -3.43 6.87 -2.77
CA ARG A 86 -3.59 6.11 -1.54
C ARG A 86 -2.33 5.28 -1.34
N ILE A 87 -1.92 5.20 -0.09
CA ILE A 87 -0.70 4.47 0.30
C ILE A 87 -1.10 3.39 1.28
N TYR A 88 -0.65 2.18 1.00
CA TYR A 88 -0.85 1.03 1.89
C TYR A 88 0.43 0.24 2.00
N ASN A 89 0.55 -0.51 3.09
CA ASN A 89 1.70 -1.40 3.27
C ASN A 89 1.20 -2.83 3.45
N ILE A 90 1.87 -3.76 2.79
CA ILE A 90 1.53 -5.17 2.92
C ILE A 90 1.88 -5.63 4.32
N ILE A 91 0.95 -6.37 4.93
CA ILE A 91 1.12 -6.93 6.26
C ILE A 91 1.06 -8.46 6.16
N ILE A 92 1.96 -9.11 6.88
CA ILE A 92 1.90 -10.56 7.07
C ILE A 92 1.24 -10.80 8.41
N VAL A 93 0.02 -11.32 8.37
CA VAL A 93 -0.79 -11.54 9.57
C VAL A 93 -0.30 -12.77 10.30
N SER A 94 -0.08 -12.62 11.59
CA SER A 94 0.36 -13.71 12.47
C SER A 94 -0.54 -13.76 13.71
N LEU A 95 -0.48 -14.86 14.46
CA LEU A 95 -1.18 -15.01 15.71
C LEU A 95 -0.17 -15.17 16.84
N PRO A 96 -0.24 -14.35 17.90
CA PRO A 96 -1.21 -13.26 18.10
C PRO A 96 -0.99 -12.10 17.12
N LEU A 97 -2.02 -11.31 16.89
CA LEU A 97 -2.02 -10.26 15.88
C LEU A 97 -0.87 -9.27 16.06
N GLU A 98 -0.47 -9.00 17.30
CA GLU A 98 0.63 -8.06 17.60
C GLU A 98 1.96 -8.47 16.99
N THR A 99 2.12 -9.75 16.66
CA THR A 99 3.36 -10.25 16.04
C THR A 99 3.34 -10.13 14.52
N SER A 100 2.24 -9.68 13.94
CA SER A 100 2.14 -9.44 12.50
C SER A 100 3.17 -8.40 12.08
N THR A 101 3.68 -8.52 10.85
CA THR A 101 4.75 -7.65 10.37
C THR A 101 4.29 -6.82 9.18
N VAL A 102 4.80 -5.60 9.10
CA VAL A 102 4.47 -4.63 8.06
C VAL A 102 5.70 -4.33 7.24
N ASN A 103 5.54 -4.28 5.93
CA ASN A 103 6.62 -3.92 5.02
C ASN A 103 6.56 -2.42 4.73
N PHE A 104 7.35 -1.64 5.47
CA PHE A 104 7.37 -0.19 5.30
C PHE A 104 8.30 0.27 4.18
N ILE A 105 9.29 -0.53 3.79
CA ILE A 105 10.26 -0.11 2.78
C ILE A 105 9.74 -0.24 1.35
N ALA A 106 8.65 -0.97 1.17
CA ALA A 106 8.10 -1.20 -0.16
C ALA A 106 6.58 -0.98 -0.19
N PRO A 107 6.13 0.26 -0.02
CA PRO A 107 4.70 0.57 0.01
C PRO A 107 4.02 0.32 -1.34
N ILE A 108 2.71 0.09 -1.26
CA ILE A 108 1.85 0.04 -2.44
C ILE A 108 1.28 1.45 -2.63
N VAL A 109 1.54 2.03 -3.78
CA VAL A 109 1.02 3.35 -4.13
C VAL A 109 -0.06 3.18 -5.19
N CYS A 110 -1.24 3.72 -4.90
CA CYS A 110 -2.38 3.67 -5.80
C CYS A 110 -2.67 5.08 -6.32
N ASN A 111 -2.69 5.25 -7.62
CA ASN A 111 -3.11 6.50 -8.24
C ASN A 111 -4.59 6.38 -8.56
N MET A 112 -5.42 7.08 -7.79
CA MET A 112 -6.87 6.98 -7.92
C MET A 112 -7.41 7.70 -9.15
N ASP A 113 -6.61 8.57 -9.76
CA ASP A 113 -7.05 9.33 -10.93
C ASP A 113 -7.13 8.45 -12.18
N ASN A 114 -6.18 7.53 -12.32
CA ASN A 114 -6.13 6.65 -13.50
C ASN A 114 -6.17 5.16 -13.14
N MET A 115 -6.42 4.86 -11.87
CA MET A 115 -6.58 3.48 -11.37
C MET A 115 -5.37 2.60 -11.72
N THR A 116 -4.19 3.09 -11.37
CA THR A 116 -2.94 2.35 -11.49
C THR A 116 -2.33 2.16 -10.11
N LEU A 117 -1.56 1.09 -9.95
CA LEU A 117 -0.82 0.88 -8.71
C LEU A 117 0.55 0.29 -9.00
N SER A 118 1.44 0.46 -8.04
CA SER A 118 2.80 -0.09 -8.09
C SER A 118 3.27 -0.38 -6.68
N GLN A 119 4.11 -1.40 -6.55
CA GLN A 119 4.91 -1.51 -5.34
C GLN A 119 6.15 -0.63 -5.54
N VAL A 120 6.27 0.37 -4.70
CA VAL A 120 7.38 1.31 -4.76
C VAL A 120 8.45 0.86 -3.77
N VAL A 121 9.58 0.39 -4.29
CA VAL A 121 10.67 -0.06 -3.43
C VAL A 121 11.56 1.15 -3.12
N LEU A 122 11.59 1.54 -1.85
CA LEU A 122 12.36 2.69 -1.40
C LEU A 122 13.81 2.30 -1.16
N ASP A 123 14.69 3.31 -1.24
CA ASP A 123 16.11 3.12 -0.97
C ASP A 123 16.33 2.98 0.55
N THR A 124 16.89 1.86 0.97
CA THR A 124 17.14 1.59 2.38
C THR A 124 18.13 2.58 2.99
N ALA A 125 19.04 3.11 2.19
CA ALA A 125 20.00 4.11 2.66
C ALA A 125 19.32 5.45 2.94
N ALA A 126 18.30 5.80 2.14
CA ALA A 126 17.54 7.04 2.34
C ALA A 126 16.48 6.89 3.43
N TYR A 127 15.99 5.69 3.65
CA TYR A 127 14.91 5.41 4.61
C TYR A 127 15.32 4.30 5.57
N PRO A 128 16.34 4.52 6.40
CA PRO A 128 16.88 3.47 7.28
C PRO A 128 15.90 3.04 8.37
N ASN A 129 14.87 3.85 8.63
CA ASN A 129 13.88 3.54 9.68
C ASN A 129 12.67 2.77 9.13
N TYR A 130 12.64 2.48 7.84
CA TYR A 130 11.55 1.71 7.24
C TYR A 130 12.03 0.29 6.94
N GLY A 131 11.59 -0.65 7.77
CA GLY A 131 11.98 -2.04 7.63
C GLY A 131 11.04 -2.83 6.74
N GLN A 132 11.52 -3.96 6.28
CA GLN A 132 10.75 -4.86 5.45
C GLN A 132 9.73 -5.67 6.26
N ALA A 133 10.00 -5.92 7.54
CA ALA A 133 9.15 -6.77 8.37
C ALA A 133 9.16 -6.25 9.81
N GLU A 134 8.54 -5.10 10.02
CA GLU A 134 8.46 -4.48 11.35
C GLU A 134 7.18 -4.93 12.06
N LYS A 135 7.32 -5.35 13.30
CA LYS A 135 6.17 -5.86 14.06
C LYS A 135 5.20 -4.74 14.39
N ILE A 136 3.92 -5.03 14.22
CA ILE A 136 2.84 -4.09 14.56
C ILE A 136 2.93 -3.62 16.01
N GLU A 137 3.31 -4.52 16.93
CA GLU A 137 3.38 -4.19 18.36
C GLU A 137 4.30 -3.01 18.67
N ASN A 138 5.27 -2.73 17.78
CA ASN A 138 6.18 -1.60 17.96
C ASN A 138 5.48 -0.25 17.80
N PHE A 139 4.28 -0.24 17.22
CA PHE A 139 3.53 0.97 16.90
C PHE A 139 2.20 1.08 17.62
N ILE A 140 1.79 0.04 18.32
CA ILE A 140 0.55 0.05 19.11
C ILE A 140 0.87 0.53 20.50
N GLN A 141 0.17 1.58 20.94
CA GLN A 141 0.33 2.08 22.29
C GLN A 141 -0.34 1.10 23.26
N LYS A 142 0.46 0.57 24.17
CA LYS A 142 -0.07 -0.24 25.24
C LYS A 142 -0.55 0.68 26.35
N LYS A 143 -1.80 0.53 26.70
CA LYS A 143 -2.35 1.22 27.88
C LYS A 143 -2.01 0.43 29.14
#